data_145b76183f0978f88987cd2372621e33
#
_entry.id   145b76183f0978f88987cd2372621e33
#
_cell.length_a   1.000
_cell.length_b   1.000
_cell.length_c   1.000
_cell.angle_alpha   90.00
_cell.angle_beta   90.00
_cell.angle_gamma   90.00
#
_symmetry.space_group_name_H-M   'P 1'
#
loop_
_entity.id
_entity.type
_entity.pdbx_description
1 polymer ?
#
loop_
_entity_poly.entity_id
_entity_poly.type
_entity_poly.pdbx_seq_one_letter_code
_entity_poly.pdbx_strand_id
1 'polypeptide(L)'
;MTQFDVTDTPSESELAAISEGLTAFNTTDVGPSRRRPLAVLIRDESGKTIGGVSGYTAWGWLFTAWLFVPETLRGQGMAGKLLEAAEAEAEARGCQGAWIDTFNPQALRAYQRQGYAVFGELPDFPAGRSRFFLQKKLSPR
;
A
#
# COMPACT_ATOMS: atom_id res chain seq x y z
N MET A 1 4.11 37.40 -11.47
CA MET A 1 4.55 36.36 -12.41
C MET A 1 4.76 35.03 -11.69
N THR A 2 4.31 33.95 -12.29
CA THR A 2 4.42 32.61 -11.68
C THR A 2 5.87 32.12 -11.75
N GLN A 3 6.35 31.53 -10.67
CA GLN A 3 7.69 30.95 -10.59
C GLN A 3 7.60 29.48 -10.24
N PHE A 4 8.58 28.71 -10.71
CA PHE A 4 8.75 27.29 -10.35
C PHE A 4 10.10 27.14 -9.66
N ASP A 5 10.08 26.59 -8.46
CA ASP A 5 11.28 26.28 -7.70
C ASP A 5 11.44 24.77 -7.59
N VAL A 6 12.61 24.27 -7.99
CA VAL A 6 12.92 22.83 -7.85
C VAL A 6 13.70 22.65 -6.56
N THR A 7 13.23 21.75 -5.69
CA THR A 7 13.88 21.51 -4.40
C THR A 7 13.78 20.04 -4.02
N ASP A 8 14.81 19.54 -3.34
CA ASP A 8 14.81 18.22 -2.71
C ASP A 8 14.62 18.32 -1.20
N THR A 9 14.35 19.54 -0.68
CA THR A 9 14.14 19.79 0.75
C THR A 9 12.85 20.58 0.98
N PRO A 10 11.69 20.11 0.47
CA PRO A 10 10.44 20.84 0.69
C PRO A 10 10.06 20.79 2.17
N SER A 11 9.52 21.91 2.69
CA SER A 11 9.05 21.95 4.06
C SER A 11 7.71 21.21 4.19
N GLU A 12 7.34 20.89 5.43
CA GLU A 12 6.04 20.29 5.70
C GLU A 12 4.89 21.19 5.22
N SER A 13 5.02 22.49 5.43
CA SER A 13 3.97 23.43 5.00
C SER A 13 3.88 23.54 3.48
N GLU A 14 5.01 23.43 2.77
CA GLU A 14 5.00 23.41 1.31
C GLU A 14 4.33 22.15 0.76
N LEU A 15 4.65 20.99 1.35
CA LEU A 15 3.96 19.74 0.99
C LEU A 15 2.48 19.77 1.33
N ALA A 16 2.12 20.34 2.49
CA ALA A 16 0.72 20.49 2.90
C ALA A 16 -0.07 21.36 1.92
N ALA A 17 0.56 22.42 1.41
CA ALA A 17 -0.10 23.27 0.41
C ALA A 17 -0.50 22.48 -0.83
N ILE A 18 0.38 21.55 -1.27
CA ILE A 18 0.09 20.71 -2.42
C ILE A 18 -0.99 19.69 -2.07
N SER A 19 -0.83 18.97 -0.96
CA SER A 19 -1.78 17.90 -0.59
C SER A 19 -3.17 18.42 -0.26
N GLU A 20 -3.25 19.55 0.44
CA GLU A 20 -4.54 20.16 0.80
C GLU A 20 -5.26 20.70 -0.45
N GLY A 21 -4.50 21.30 -1.36
CA GLY A 21 -5.08 21.77 -2.61
C GLY A 21 -5.63 20.63 -3.45
N LEU A 22 -4.87 19.54 -3.55
CA LEU A 22 -5.30 18.34 -4.28
C LEU A 22 -6.51 17.70 -3.61
N THR A 23 -6.51 17.59 -2.28
CA THR A 23 -7.62 17.02 -1.54
C THR A 23 -8.92 17.82 -1.78
N ALA A 24 -8.83 19.14 -1.73
CA ALA A 24 -9.99 20.00 -1.98
C ALA A 24 -10.50 19.81 -3.39
N PHE A 25 -9.61 19.79 -4.37
CA PHE A 25 -9.98 19.56 -5.77
C PHE A 25 -10.66 18.20 -5.95
N ASN A 26 -10.06 17.15 -5.43
CA ASN A 26 -10.59 15.79 -5.57
C ASN A 26 -11.94 15.62 -4.87
N THR A 27 -12.10 16.25 -3.70
CA THR A 27 -13.36 16.17 -2.96
C THR A 27 -14.51 16.80 -3.76
N THR A 28 -14.24 17.91 -4.42
CA THR A 28 -15.23 18.55 -5.29
C THR A 28 -15.50 17.71 -6.53
N ASP A 29 -14.47 17.07 -7.09
CA ASP A 29 -14.58 16.31 -8.33
C ASP A 29 -15.30 14.96 -8.13
N VAL A 30 -14.86 14.16 -7.14
CA VAL A 30 -15.33 12.78 -6.98
C VAL A 30 -15.78 12.44 -5.56
N GLY A 31 -15.75 13.40 -4.65
CA GLY A 31 -16.12 13.17 -3.26
C GLY A 31 -14.91 12.85 -2.38
N PRO A 32 -15.12 12.79 -1.06
CA PRO A 32 -14.03 12.60 -0.12
C PRO A 32 -13.41 11.22 -0.25
N SER A 33 -12.08 11.14 -0.15
CA SER A 33 -11.36 9.88 -0.24
C SER A 33 -11.61 8.97 0.96
N ARG A 34 -11.90 9.56 2.11
CA ARG A 34 -12.03 8.88 3.41
C ARG A 34 -10.75 8.10 3.73
N ARG A 35 -9.62 8.68 3.35
CA ARG A 35 -8.31 8.06 3.56
C ARG A 35 -8.09 7.77 5.03
N ARG A 36 -7.68 6.53 5.32
CA ARG A 36 -7.51 6.05 6.68
C ARG A 36 -6.37 5.04 6.72
N PRO A 37 -5.37 5.23 7.60
CA PRO A 37 -4.27 4.28 7.69
C PRO A 37 -4.75 2.88 8.07
N LEU A 38 -4.02 1.88 7.59
CA LEU A 38 -4.27 0.49 7.93
C LEU A 38 -2.93 -0.22 8.07
N ALA A 39 -2.68 -0.83 9.21
CA ALA A 39 -1.48 -1.61 9.43
C ALA A 39 -1.83 -2.89 10.16
N VAL A 40 -1.08 -3.96 9.88
CA VAL A 40 -1.11 -5.20 10.66
C VAL A 40 0.31 -5.41 11.15
N LEU A 41 0.49 -5.41 12.46
CA LEU A 41 1.82 -5.42 13.06
C LEU A 41 2.18 -6.80 13.59
N ILE A 42 3.41 -7.23 13.32
CA ILE A 42 3.98 -8.41 13.96
C ILE A 42 4.74 -7.93 15.18
N ARG A 43 4.38 -8.42 16.35
CA ARG A 43 5.05 -8.05 17.60
C ARG A 43 5.77 -9.26 18.18
N ASP A 44 6.93 -9.02 18.79
CA ASP A 44 7.64 -10.07 19.50
C ASP A 44 7.06 -10.23 20.93
N GLU A 45 7.66 -11.12 21.72
CA GLU A 45 7.19 -11.42 23.07
C GLU A 45 7.23 -10.21 23.99
N SER A 46 8.11 -9.23 23.74
CA SER A 46 8.22 -8.01 24.54
C SER A 46 7.23 -6.93 24.08
N GLY A 47 6.49 -7.18 23.01
CA GLY A 47 5.56 -6.21 22.45
C GLY A 47 6.19 -5.27 21.42
N LYS A 48 7.44 -5.51 21.05
CA LYS A 48 8.14 -4.69 20.06
C LYS A 48 7.67 -5.06 18.65
N THR A 49 7.37 -4.07 17.83
CA THR A 49 7.01 -4.29 16.43
C THR A 49 8.25 -4.68 15.64
N ILE A 50 8.21 -5.85 14.99
CA ILE A 50 9.34 -6.41 14.25
C ILE A 50 9.07 -6.57 12.77
N GLY A 51 7.88 -6.31 12.32
CA GLY A 51 7.49 -6.40 10.91
C GLY A 51 6.00 -6.15 10.78
N GLY A 52 5.46 -6.43 9.59
CA GLY A 52 4.05 -6.28 9.35
C GLY A 52 3.75 -5.73 7.97
N VAL A 53 2.55 -5.22 7.81
CA VAL A 53 2.09 -4.59 6.58
C VAL A 53 1.51 -3.23 6.92
N SER A 54 1.73 -2.25 6.04
CA SER A 54 1.25 -0.88 6.24
C SER A 54 0.76 -0.30 4.92
N GLY A 55 -0.33 0.44 4.99
CA GLY A 55 -0.90 1.13 3.85
C GLY A 55 -2.07 1.98 4.30
N TYR A 56 -3.06 2.08 3.44
CA TYR A 56 -4.26 2.86 3.76
C TYR A 56 -5.42 2.42 2.88
N THR A 57 -6.62 2.78 3.30
CA THR A 57 -7.82 2.65 2.48
C THR A 57 -8.27 4.04 2.03
N ALA A 58 -8.68 4.15 0.77
CA ALA A 58 -9.20 5.40 0.19
C ALA A 58 -10.05 5.06 -1.01
N TRP A 59 -11.16 5.76 -1.17
CA TRP A 59 -12.11 5.54 -2.28
C TRP A 59 -12.44 4.06 -2.50
N GLY A 60 -12.59 3.31 -1.40
CA GLY A 60 -13.00 1.91 -1.48
C GLY A 60 -11.90 0.94 -1.92
N TRP A 61 -10.64 1.34 -1.84
CA TRP A 61 -9.50 0.50 -2.19
C TRP A 61 -8.48 0.46 -1.07
N LEU A 62 -7.89 -0.72 -0.86
CA LEU A 62 -6.75 -0.89 0.03
C LEU A 62 -5.49 -0.77 -0.80
N PHE A 63 -4.62 0.19 -0.45
CA PHE A 63 -3.27 0.23 -0.99
C PHE A 63 -2.31 -0.30 0.08
N THR A 64 -1.54 -1.33 -0.26
CA THR A 64 -0.48 -1.84 0.60
C THR A 64 0.85 -1.23 0.15
N ALA A 65 1.40 -0.36 1.00
CA ALA A 65 2.63 0.36 0.68
C ALA A 65 3.88 -0.42 1.07
N TRP A 66 3.88 -1.02 2.27
CA TRP A 66 5.05 -1.73 2.80
C TRP A 66 4.61 -3.07 3.38
N LEU A 67 5.41 -4.10 3.11
CA LEU A 67 5.24 -5.41 3.73
C LEU A 67 6.63 -5.96 4.06
N PHE A 68 6.86 -6.28 5.33
CA PHE A 68 8.14 -6.81 5.78
C PHE A 68 7.92 -7.95 6.75
N VAL A 69 8.53 -9.10 6.45
CA VAL A 69 8.54 -10.28 7.32
C VAL A 69 9.97 -10.50 7.80
N PRO A 70 10.22 -10.52 9.13
CA PRO A 70 11.55 -10.80 9.65
C PRO A 70 12.06 -12.14 9.14
N GLU A 71 13.39 -12.25 8.96
CA GLU A 71 14.01 -13.44 8.42
C GLU A 71 13.62 -14.71 9.18
N THR A 72 13.54 -14.63 10.51
CA THR A 72 13.18 -15.78 11.35
C THR A 72 11.76 -16.30 11.14
N LEU A 73 10.89 -15.49 10.54
CA LEU A 73 9.48 -15.83 10.31
C LEU A 73 9.17 -16.11 8.84
N ARG A 74 10.19 -16.08 7.97
CA ARG A 74 10.00 -16.35 6.54
C ARG A 74 9.79 -17.84 6.28
N GLY A 75 9.16 -18.15 5.14
CA GLY A 75 8.89 -19.53 4.77
C GLY A 75 7.72 -20.17 5.51
N GLN A 76 6.91 -19.38 6.21
CA GLN A 76 5.78 -19.87 7.02
C GLN A 76 4.45 -19.30 6.54
N GLY A 77 4.41 -18.73 5.34
CA GLY A 77 3.18 -18.11 4.82
C GLY A 77 2.78 -16.82 5.52
N MET A 78 3.72 -16.15 6.18
CA MET A 78 3.44 -14.97 6.97
C MET A 78 2.93 -13.80 6.10
N ALA A 79 3.50 -13.62 4.91
CA ALA A 79 3.05 -12.56 4.01
C ALA A 79 1.56 -12.73 3.67
N GLY A 80 1.13 -13.95 3.35
CA GLY A 80 -0.27 -14.24 3.08
C GLY A 80 -1.17 -13.96 4.28
N LYS A 81 -0.71 -14.31 5.47
CA LYS A 81 -1.49 -14.05 6.70
C LYS A 81 -1.65 -12.56 6.97
N LEU A 82 -0.59 -11.78 6.74
CA LEU A 82 -0.63 -10.32 6.90
C LEU A 82 -1.59 -9.70 5.90
N LEU A 83 -1.52 -10.11 4.65
CA LEU A 83 -2.40 -9.59 3.61
C LEU A 83 -3.85 -9.98 3.89
N GLU A 84 -4.10 -11.21 4.31
CA GLU A 84 -5.44 -11.65 4.66
C GLU A 84 -6.05 -10.81 5.78
N ALA A 85 -5.26 -10.52 6.82
CA ALA A 85 -5.73 -9.68 7.93
C ALA A 85 -6.04 -8.25 7.46
N ALA A 86 -5.16 -7.68 6.63
CA ALA A 86 -5.38 -6.33 6.08
C ALA A 86 -6.60 -6.30 5.17
N GLU A 87 -6.78 -7.33 4.33
CA GLU A 87 -7.94 -7.44 3.45
C GLU A 87 -9.24 -7.56 4.22
N ALA A 88 -9.24 -8.33 5.32
CA ALA A 88 -10.43 -8.47 6.16
C ALA A 88 -10.85 -7.12 6.76
N GLU A 89 -9.89 -6.33 7.22
CA GLU A 89 -10.18 -4.99 7.73
C GLU A 89 -10.67 -4.06 6.61
N ALA A 90 -10.05 -4.15 5.44
CA ALA A 90 -10.48 -3.36 4.29
C ALA A 90 -11.91 -3.69 3.88
N GLU A 91 -12.28 -4.96 3.88
CA GLU A 91 -13.65 -5.39 3.60
C GLU A 91 -14.63 -4.86 4.64
N ALA A 92 -14.24 -4.86 5.91
CA ALA A 92 -15.04 -4.28 6.98
C ALA A 92 -15.23 -2.77 6.79
N ARG A 93 -14.27 -2.10 6.15
CA ARG A 93 -14.39 -0.67 5.79
C ARG A 93 -15.15 -0.43 4.49
N GLY A 94 -15.66 -1.49 3.85
CA GLY A 94 -16.43 -1.38 2.61
C GLY A 94 -15.59 -1.35 1.35
N CYS A 95 -14.32 -1.75 1.41
CA CYS A 95 -13.45 -1.73 0.23
C CYS A 95 -13.81 -2.83 -0.76
N GLN A 96 -13.76 -2.48 -2.05
CA GLN A 96 -14.08 -3.39 -3.14
C GLN A 96 -12.85 -4.03 -3.77
N GLY A 97 -11.66 -3.54 -3.46
CA GLY A 97 -10.44 -4.06 -4.05
C GLY A 97 -9.20 -3.68 -3.26
N ALA A 98 -8.10 -4.31 -3.61
CA ALA A 98 -6.78 -4.05 -3.02
C ALA A 98 -5.74 -4.05 -4.13
N TRP A 99 -4.68 -3.26 -3.96
CA TRP A 99 -3.57 -3.28 -4.90
C TRP A 99 -2.25 -3.11 -4.17
N ILE A 100 -1.20 -3.63 -4.80
CA ILE A 100 0.13 -3.71 -4.22
C ILE A 100 1.14 -3.75 -5.36
N ASP A 101 2.38 -3.35 -5.10
CA ASP A 101 3.44 -3.48 -6.10
C ASP A 101 4.68 -4.11 -5.47
N THR A 102 5.52 -4.69 -6.32
CA THR A 102 6.77 -5.30 -5.88
C THR A 102 7.74 -5.47 -7.04
N PHE A 103 9.03 -5.42 -6.76
CA PHE A 103 10.07 -5.81 -7.71
C PHE A 103 10.79 -7.08 -7.26
N ASN A 104 10.31 -7.72 -6.19
CA ASN A 104 10.91 -8.94 -5.65
C ASN A 104 10.18 -10.17 -6.17
N PRO A 105 10.86 -11.12 -6.85
CA PRO A 105 10.18 -12.29 -7.42
C PRO A 105 9.50 -13.19 -6.38
N GLN A 106 10.05 -13.29 -5.18
CA GLN A 106 9.44 -14.11 -4.13
C GLN A 106 8.17 -13.46 -3.61
N ALA A 107 8.18 -12.14 -3.43
CA ALA A 107 6.99 -11.40 -3.03
C ALA A 107 5.91 -11.48 -4.11
N LEU A 108 6.30 -11.36 -5.38
CA LEU A 108 5.37 -11.51 -6.49
C LEU A 108 4.62 -12.83 -6.41
N ARG A 109 5.36 -13.93 -6.22
CA ARG A 109 4.74 -15.26 -6.12
C ARG A 109 3.83 -15.37 -4.88
N ALA A 110 4.24 -14.79 -3.76
CA ALA A 110 3.43 -14.81 -2.54
C ALA A 110 2.12 -14.04 -2.75
N TYR A 111 2.18 -12.89 -3.42
CA TYR A 111 0.98 -12.09 -3.69
C TYR A 111 0.06 -12.81 -4.67
N GLN A 112 0.61 -13.48 -5.68
CA GLN A 112 -0.20 -14.27 -6.60
C GLN A 112 -0.88 -15.42 -5.89
N ARG A 113 -0.19 -16.10 -4.97
CA ARG A 113 -0.80 -17.15 -4.15
C ARG A 113 -1.94 -16.62 -3.29
N GLN A 114 -1.86 -15.35 -2.86
CA GLN A 114 -2.92 -14.71 -2.08
C GLN A 114 -4.09 -14.24 -2.94
N GLY A 115 -4.01 -14.42 -4.25
CA GLY A 115 -5.10 -14.09 -5.17
C GLY A 115 -4.93 -12.79 -5.93
N TYR A 116 -3.74 -12.17 -5.86
CA TYR A 116 -3.46 -10.95 -6.62
C TYR A 116 -3.07 -11.30 -8.06
N ALA A 117 -3.53 -10.48 -9.00
CA ALA A 117 -3.21 -10.62 -10.41
C ALA A 117 -2.46 -9.39 -10.91
N VAL A 118 -1.43 -9.63 -11.71
CA VAL A 118 -0.64 -8.55 -12.30
C VAL A 118 -1.49 -7.78 -13.32
N PHE A 119 -1.49 -6.44 -13.20
CA PHE A 119 -2.16 -5.60 -14.19
C PHE A 119 -1.22 -4.58 -14.82
N GLY A 120 0.04 -4.51 -14.40
CA GLY A 120 1.01 -3.60 -14.96
C GLY A 120 2.42 -3.98 -14.61
N GLU A 121 3.37 -3.46 -15.40
CA GLU A 121 4.79 -3.75 -15.22
C GLU A 121 5.61 -2.55 -15.64
N LEU A 122 6.65 -2.20 -14.84
CA LEU A 122 7.67 -1.22 -15.20
C LEU A 122 9.02 -1.93 -15.21
N PRO A 123 9.66 -2.05 -16.39
CA PRO A 123 10.98 -2.67 -16.48
C PRO A 123 12.04 -1.76 -15.85
N ASP A 124 13.12 -2.37 -15.39
CA ASP A 124 14.29 -1.67 -14.83
C ASP A 124 13.94 -0.74 -13.67
N PHE A 125 13.16 -1.25 -12.73
CA PHE A 125 12.72 -0.52 -11.54
C PHE A 125 12.82 -1.43 -10.32
N PRO A 126 14.00 -1.60 -9.68
CA PRO A 126 15.33 -1.10 -10.06
C PRO A 126 15.94 -1.84 -11.24
N ALA A 127 17.11 -1.37 -11.69
CA ALA A 127 17.81 -1.97 -12.83
C ALA A 127 17.94 -3.49 -12.69
N GLY A 128 17.64 -4.21 -13.77
CA GLY A 128 17.67 -5.67 -13.78
C GLY A 128 16.44 -6.34 -13.18
N ARG A 129 15.48 -5.57 -12.72
CA ARG A 129 14.22 -6.07 -12.17
C ARG A 129 13.05 -5.37 -12.83
N SER A 130 11.90 -6.03 -12.86
CA SER A 130 10.64 -5.38 -13.20
C SER A 130 9.85 -5.13 -11.93
N ARG A 131 9.18 -3.99 -11.85
CA ARG A 131 8.21 -3.72 -10.80
C ARG A 131 6.85 -4.08 -11.33
N PHE A 132 6.18 -4.99 -10.63
CA PHE A 132 4.85 -5.45 -11.01
C PHE A 132 3.80 -4.80 -10.12
N PHE A 133 2.68 -4.45 -10.72
CA PHE A 133 1.52 -3.89 -10.03
C PHE A 133 0.42 -4.93 -10.07
N LEU A 134 -0.12 -5.26 -8.91
CA LEU A 134 -1.08 -6.34 -8.77
C LEU A 134 -2.35 -5.83 -8.08
N GLN A 135 -3.47 -6.47 -8.39
CA GLN A 135 -4.73 -6.14 -7.78
C GLN A 135 -5.50 -7.40 -7.40
N LYS A 136 -6.42 -7.23 -6.46
CA LYS A 136 -7.29 -8.30 -5.99
C LYS A 136 -8.67 -7.72 -5.71
N LYS A 137 -9.71 -8.42 -6.14
CA LYS A 137 -11.08 -8.05 -5.83
C LYS A 137 -11.40 -8.46 -4.40
N LEU A 138 -12.03 -7.56 -3.65
CA LEU A 138 -12.49 -7.83 -2.30
C LEU A 138 -14.01 -7.85 -2.25
N SER A 139 -14.57 -8.43 -1.19
CA SER A 139 -16.01 -8.50 -0.97
C SER A 139 -16.37 -7.55 0.17
N PRO A 140 -16.88 -6.33 -0.14
CA PRO A 140 -17.23 -5.36 0.89
C PRO A 140 -18.25 -5.92 1.88
N ARG A 141 -18.08 -5.57 3.15
CA ARG A 141 -19.00 -5.98 4.21
C ARG A 141 -19.73 -4.82 4.82
#